data_6087ba7f7a68bd775d7e417a365c68ce
#
_entry.id   6087ba7f7a68bd775d7e417a365c68ce
#
_cell.length_a   1.000
_cell.length_b   1.000
_cell.length_c   1.000
_cell.angle_alpha   90.00
_cell.angle_beta   90.00
_cell.angle_gamma   90.00
#
_symmetry.space_group_name_H-M   'P 1'
#
loop_
_entity.id
_entity.type
_entity.pdbx_description
1 polymer ?
#
loop_
_entity_poly.entity_id
_entity_poly.type
_entity_poly.pdbx_seq_one_letter_code
_entity_poly.pdbx_strand_id
1 'polypeptide(L)'
;MARNRETKIELTAYDDLFQTDESRAEAALSKIRDIPLSEIDEFPDHPFKVLMDEDMEQLVESIKRNGVMTPATVRLKEDGRYELISGHRRKKACELARLETLKCEVKDLTRDEAIIIMVESNLQRSVILPSEKAFAYKMRLEAMNRQGQRSDLTSCPMGNKLTSASEVAKDVGDSERQIFRFIRLTELVPEILQMVDEKQIAFRPAVEISYLAEEQQYTLLEAMSYNDATPSLAQAIKMKKFNQDGKLTDEVIQSIMEEEKPNQKEKPAFRDERITKLIPKTVPKGQEADFVGVGVL
;
A
#
# COMPACT_ATOMS: atom_id res chain seq x y z
N MET A 1 28.93 -45.31 -37.84
CA MET A 1 29.73 -44.35 -37.05
C MET A 1 28.77 -43.57 -36.17
N ALA A 2 28.62 -44.00 -34.91
CA ALA A 2 27.75 -43.34 -33.91
C ALA A 2 28.58 -42.34 -33.12
N ARG A 3 28.21 -41.06 -33.16
CA ARG A 3 28.82 -39.97 -32.37
C ARG A 3 28.22 -40.00 -30.95
N ASN A 4 29.06 -40.40 -30.02
CA ASN A 4 28.83 -40.32 -28.57
C ASN A 4 28.72 -38.84 -28.18
N ARG A 5 27.55 -38.38 -27.73
CA ARG A 5 27.41 -37.06 -27.04
C ARG A 5 27.63 -37.31 -25.58
N GLU A 6 28.83 -36.96 -25.11
CA GLU A 6 29.12 -36.84 -23.70
C GLU A 6 28.33 -35.62 -23.13
N THR A 7 27.29 -35.90 -22.40
CA THR A 7 26.64 -34.92 -21.53
C THR A 7 27.55 -34.67 -20.33
N LYS A 8 28.25 -33.53 -20.31
CA LYS A 8 28.91 -33.02 -19.09
C LYS A 8 27.81 -32.75 -18.05
N ILE A 9 27.71 -33.64 -17.08
CA ILE A 9 27.01 -33.37 -15.83
C ILE A 9 28.01 -32.50 -15.03
N GLU A 10 27.74 -31.19 -14.92
CA GLU A 10 28.40 -30.35 -13.92
C GLU A 10 27.89 -30.78 -12.54
N LEU A 11 28.71 -31.59 -11.86
CA LEU A 11 28.51 -31.86 -10.44
C LEU A 11 28.71 -30.53 -9.70
N THR A 12 27.67 -30.02 -9.07
CA THR A 12 27.79 -28.98 -8.04
C THR A 12 28.94 -29.32 -7.11
N ALA A 13 29.85 -28.37 -6.91
CA ALA A 13 31.04 -28.55 -6.17
C ALA A 13 30.76 -29.24 -4.81
N TYR A 14 31.55 -30.27 -4.49
CA TYR A 14 31.45 -31.01 -3.21
C TYR A 14 31.44 -30.09 -1.97
N ASP A 15 31.97 -28.88 -2.10
CA ASP A 15 32.04 -27.86 -1.06
C ASP A 15 30.63 -27.34 -0.61
N ASP A 16 29.63 -27.35 -1.48
CA ASP A 16 28.26 -26.87 -1.12
C ASP A 16 27.49 -27.88 -0.24
N LEU A 17 27.88 -29.16 -0.26
CA LEU A 17 27.20 -30.19 0.52
C LEU A 17 27.75 -30.35 1.95
N PHE A 18 28.91 -29.80 2.23
CA PHE A 18 29.61 -29.93 3.53
C PHE A 18 29.88 -28.61 4.25
N GLN A 19 29.21 -27.54 3.84
CA GLN A 19 29.26 -26.30 4.62
C GLN A 19 28.59 -26.50 5.98
N THR A 20 29.38 -26.40 7.04
CA THR A 20 28.88 -26.36 8.41
C THR A 20 28.08 -25.06 8.64
N ASP A 21 27.18 -25.06 9.62
CA ASP A 21 26.43 -23.85 9.97
C ASP A 21 27.35 -22.69 10.36
N GLU A 22 28.55 -22.99 10.90
CA GLU A 22 29.60 -22.01 11.18
C GLU A 22 30.21 -21.42 9.90
N SER A 23 30.49 -22.24 8.88
CA SER A 23 30.98 -21.78 7.58
C SER A 23 29.98 -20.93 6.83
N ARG A 24 28.65 -21.25 6.93
CA ARG A 24 27.59 -20.43 6.39
C ARG A 24 27.45 -19.09 7.14
N ALA A 25 27.62 -19.11 8.46
CA ALA A 25 27.59 -17.89 9.28
C ALA A 25 28.79 -16.99 8.96
N GLU A 26 30.00 -17.54 8.76
CA GLU A 26 31.17 -16.79 8.33
C GLU A 26 31.05 -16.24 6.91
N ALA A 27 30.49 -17.01 5.97
CA ALA A 27 30.19 -16.54 4.62
C ALA A 27 29.15 -15.44 4.60
N ALA A 28 28.16 -15.48 5.51
CA ALA A 28 27.17 -14.43 5.69
C ALA A 28 27.77 -13.17 6.34
N LEU A 29 28.67 -13.32 7.32
CA LEU A 29 29.40 -12.22 7.96
C LEU A 29 30.34 -11.52 6.98
N SER A 30 30.92 -12.23 6.01
CA SER A 30 31.79 -11.64 4.98
C SER A 30 31.05 -10.71 4.01
N LYS A 31 29.71 -10.78 3.98
CA LYS A 31 28.84 -9.88 3.17
C LYS A 31 28.45 -8.60 3.89
N ILE A 32 28.71 -8.50 5.20
CA ILE A 32 28.45 -7.30 5.99
C ILE A 32 29.63 -6.35 5.86
N ARG A 33 29.38 -5.13 5.41
CA ARG A 33 30.39 -4.09 5.19
C ARG A 33 29.90 -2.74 5.72
N ASP A 34 30.85 -1.91 6.15
CA ASP A 34 30.58 -0.51 6.42
C ASP A 34 30.71 0.27 5.10
N ILE A 35 29.57 0.76 4.61
CA ILE A 35 29.45 1.46 3.32
C ILE A 35 29.27 2.95 3.58
N PRO A 36 30.01 3.84 2.88
CA PRO A 36 29.79 5.28 2.96
C PRO A 36 28.34 5.65 2.63
N LEU A 37 27.72 6.50 3.45
CA LEU A 37 26.34 6.95 3.23
C LEU A 37 26.17 7.62 1.86
N SER A 38 27.23 8.27 1.37
CA SER A 38 27.28 8.92 0.05
C SER A 38 27.19 7.95 -1.14
N GLU A 39 27.53 6.66 -0.93
CA GLU A 39 27.47 5.62 -1.95
C GLU A 39 26.16 4.83 -1.93
N ILE A 40 25.28 5.10 -0.94
CA ILE A 40 24.01 4.42 -0.77
C ILE A 40 22.88 5.30 -1.32
N ASP A 41 22.35 4.93 -2.46
CA ASP A 41 21.17 5.54 -3.05
C ASP A 41 19.89 5.03 -2.38
N GLU A 42 18.88 5.87 -2.32
CA GLU A 42 17.55 5.44 -1.91
C GLU A 42 16.88 4.65 -3.03
N PHE A 43 15.99 3.73 -2.65
CA PHE A 43 15.23 2.97 -3.63
C PHE A 43 14.26 3.93 -4.36
N PRO A 44 14.28 3.99 -5.70
CA PRO A 44 13.36 4.82 -6.47
C PRO A 44 11.90 4.45 -6.15
N ASP A 45 11.06 5.47 -6.00
CA ASP A 45 9.62 5.30 -5.74
C ASP A 45 9.31 4.48 -4.47
N HIS A 46 10.20 4.55 -3.46
CA HIS A 46 10.02 3.85 -2.18
C HIS A 46 8.69 4.28 -1.54
N PRO A 47 7.71 3.38 -1.36
CA PRO A 47 6.36 3.77 -0.97
C PRO A 47 6.23 4.14 0.50
N PHE A 48 7.16 3.71 1.36
CA PHE A 48 7.07 3.87 2.81
C PHE A 48 7.79 5.12 3.27
N LYS A 49 7.08 6.02 3.94
CA LYS A 49 7.63 7.27 4.46
C LYS A 49 8.50 7.01 5.70
N VAL A 50 9.60 7.75 5.80
CA VAL A 50 10.43 7.81 7.01
C VAL A 50 9.92 8.95 7.87
N LEU A 51 9.22 8.61 8.95
CA LEU A 51 8.68 9.61 9.88
C LEU A 51 9.77 10.09 10.84
N MET A 52 9.74 11.40 11.10
CA MET A 52 10.60 12.08 12.09
C MET A 52 9.80 12.21 13.38
N ASP A 53 9.71 11.10 14.12
CA ASP A 53 8.96 10.95 15.37
C ASP A 53 9.90 10.71 16.56
N GLU A 54 9.35 10.59 17.75
CA GLU A 54 10.11 10.27 18.98
C GLU A 54 10.88 8.96 18.85
N ASP A 55 10.34 7.97 18.14
CA ASP A 55 11.02 6.69 17.86
C ASP A 55 12.28 6.91 17.00
N MET A 56 12.27 7.90 16.11
CA MET A 56 13.45 8.27 15.33
C MET A 56 14.53 8.91 16.23
N GLU A 57 14.15 9.78 17.13
CA GLU A 57 15.09 10.40 18.08
C GLU A 57 15.75 9.34 18.98
N GLN A 58 14.96 8.40 19.51
CA GLN A 58 15.48 7.27 20.29
C GLN A 58 16.42 6.40 19.46
N LEU A 59 16.10 6.15 18.19
CA LEU A 59 16.96 5.39 17.28
C LEU A 59 18.28 6.12 17.05
N VAL A 60 18.27 7.43 16.83
CA VAL A 60 19.49 8.25 16.67
C VAL A 60 20.38 8.16 17.93
N GLU A 61 19.80 8.29 19.12
CA GLU A 61 20.55 8.15 20.35
C GLU A 61 21.12 6.75 20.56
N SER A 62 20.34 5.72 20.23
CA SER A 62 20.80 4.33 20.28
C SER A 62 22.00 4.11 19.35
N ILE A 63 21.91 4.62 18.11
CA ILE A 63 22.98 4.50 17.11
C ILE A 63 24.24 5.27 17.56
N LYS A 64 24.10 6.43 18.17
CA LYS A 64 25.26 7.18 18.72
C LYS A 64 25.97 6.41 19.82
N ARG A 65 25.22 5.68 20.66
CA ARG A 65 25.81 4.92 21.80
C ARG A 65 26.37 3.56 21.41
N ASN A 66 25.65 2.83 20.58
CA ASN A 66 25.91 1.40 20.33
C ASN A 66 26.28 1.09 18.88
N GLY A 67 26.26 2.11 17.99
CA GLY A 67 26.38 1.87 16.55
C GLY A 67 25.13 1.20 15.95
N VAL A 68 25.22 0.84 14.69
CA VAL A 68 24.17 0.09 13.98
C VAL A 68 24.29 -1.40 14.31
N MET A 69 23.41 -1.91 15.18
CA MET A 69 23.44 -3.32 15.62
C MET A 69 22.92 -4.26 14.52
N THR A 70 21.82 -3.91 13.88
CA THR A 70 21.24 -4.70 12.79
C THR A 70 21.64 -4.06 11.47
N PRO A 71 22.35 -4.77 10.57
CA PRO A 71 22.77 -4.19 9.29
C PRO A 71 21.57 -3.83 8.42
N ALA A 72 21.70 -2.77 7.63
CA ALA A 72 20.78 -2.46 6.54
C ALA A 72 21.01 -3.45 5.39
N THR A 73 20.02 -3.63 4.52
CA THR A 73 20.17 -4.49 3.34
C THR A 73 20.27 -3.62 2.10
N VAL A 74 21.32 -3.85 1.32
CA VAL A 74 21.58 -3.14 0.06
C VAL A 74 21.85 -4.12 -1.07
N ARG A 75 21.61 -3.70 -2.31
CA ARG A 75 22.08 -4.40 -3.50
C ARG A 75 23.11 -3.55 -4.24
N LEU A 76 24.03 -4.20 -4.93
CA LEU A 76 24.98 -3.53 -5.81
C LEU A 76 24.28 -3.21 -7.14
N LYS A 77 24.39 -1.96 -7.60
CA LYS A 77 23.91 -1.50 -8.91
C LYS A 77 25.01 -1.70 -9.98
N GLU A 78 24.62 -1.66 -11.24
CA GLU A 78 25.54 -1.77 -12.39
C GLU A 78 26.58 -0.64 -12.43
N ASP A 79 26.25 0.53 -11.88
CA ASP A 79 27.12 1.71 -11.79
C ASP A 79 28.14 1.64 -10.63
N GLY A 80 28.15 0.53 -9.87
CA GLY A 80 29.02 0.33 -8.73
C GLY A 80 28.54 0.98 -7.41
N ARG A 81 27.43 1.69 -7.42
CA ARG A 81 26.78 2.26 -6.22
C ARG A 81 25.85 1.23 -5.58
N TYR A 82 25.43 1.50 -4.36
CA TYR A 82 24.52 0.63 -3.63
C TYR A 82 23.11 1.22 -3.60
N GLU A 83 22.10 0.38 -3.71
CA GLU A 83 20.69 0.76 -3.57
C GLU A 83 20.12 0.13 -2.30
N LEU A 84 19.51 0.96 -1.47
CA LEU A 84 18.99 0.57 -0.15
C LEU A 84 17.66 -0.17 -0.30
N ILE A 85 17.60 -1.43 0.11
CA ILE A 85 16.39 -2.27 0.08
C ILE A 85 15.65 -2.20 1.41
N SER A 86 16.37 -2.29 2.54
CA SER A 86 15.80 -2.25 3.88
C SER A 86 16.70 -1.48 4.84
N GLY A 87 16.11 -0.73 5.74
CA GLY A 87 16.84 0.06 6.74
C GLY A 87 16.83 1.56 6.51
N HIS A 88 15.89 2.11 5.78
CA HIS A 88 15.75 3.55 5.50
C HIS A 88 15.76 4.40 6.78
N ARG A 89 15.06 3.97 7.86
CA ARG A 89 15.12 4.65 9.17
C ARG A 89 16.53 4.63 9.77
N ARG A 90 17.28 3.52 9.60
CA ARG A 90 18.68 3.42 10.08
C ARG A 90 19.62 4.32 9.31
N LYS A 91 19.50 4.37 7.97
CA LYS A 91 20.25 5.31 7.13
C LYS A 91 19.99 6.74 7.59
N LYS A 92 18.71 7.12 7.72
CA LYS A 92 18.32 8.46 8.18
C LYS A 92 18.85 8.79 9.57
N ALA A 93 18.79 7.85 10.50
CA ALA A 93 19.31 8.01 11.84
C ALA A 93 20.85 8.15 11.85
N CYS A 94 21.59 7.43 10.97
CA CYS A 94 23.03 7.63 10.82
C CYS A 94 23.37 9.02 10.27
N GLU A 95 22.63 9.53 9.29
CA GLU A 95 22.77 10.90 8.78
C GLU A 95 22.59 11.94 9.90
N LEU A 96 21.53 11.79 10.71
CA LEU A 96 21.25 12.67 11.86
C LEU A 96 22.30 12.53 12.98
N ALA A 97 22.85 11.33 13.16
CA ALA A 97 23.93 11.07 14.09
C ALA A 97 25.30 11.57 13.57
N ARG A 98 25.36 12.06 12.32
CA ARG A 98 26.59 12.49 11.63
C ARG A 98 27.66 11.39 11.50
N LEU A 99 27.21 10.17 11.28
CA LEU A 99 28.07 9.06 10.92
C LEU A 99 28.36 9.10 9.41
N GLU A 100 29.55 8.69 9.02
CA GLU A 100 29.97 8.68 7.60
C GLU A 100 29.59 7.37 6.90
N THR A 101 29.42 6.30 7.65
CA THR A 101 29.15 4.96 7.12
C THR A 101 27.92 4.33 7.75
N LEU A 102 27.33 3.38 7.01
CA LEU A 102 26.25 2.51 7.48
C LEU A 102 26.68 1.07 7.35
N LYS A 103 26.50 0.29 8.41
CA LYS A 103 26.68 -1.16 8.36
C LYS A 103 25.61 -1.81 7.49
N CYS A 104 26.01 -2.44 6.39
CA CYS A 104 25.10 -3.01 5.39
C CYS A 104 25.44 -4.46 5.08
N GLU A 105 24.41 -5.27 4.87
CA GLU A 105 24.50 -6.58 4.23
C GLU A 105 24.29 -6.37 2.72
N VAL A 106 25.32 -6.72 1.93
CA VAL A 106 25.26 -6.63 0.47
C VAL A 106 24.68 -7.92 -0.08
N LYS A 107 23.53 -7.82 -0.78
CA LYS A 107 22.89 -8.95 -1.47
C LYS A 107 23.00 -8.79 -2.97
N ASP A 108 23.27 -9.91 -3.63
CA ASP A 108 23.22 -10.00 -5.09
C ASP A 108 21.77 -10.29 -5.49
N LEU A 109 21.06 -9.24 -5.90
CA LEU A 109 19.62 -9.27 -6.19
C LEU A 109 19.33 -8.50 -7.47
N THR A 110 18.45 -9.03 -8.27
CA THR A 110 17.82 -8.27 -9.35
C THR A 110 16.94 -7.16 -8.77
N ARG A 111 16.58 -6.18 -9.62
CA ARG A 111 15.69 -5.09 -9.19
C ARG A 111 14.31 -5.61 -8.73
N ASP A 112 13.76 -6.61 -9.42
CA ASP A 112 12.44 -7.16 -9.08
C ASP A 112 12.46 -7.94 -7.76
N GLU A 113 13.52 -8.73 -7.49
CA GLU A 113 13.73 -9.39 -6.19
C GLU A 113 13.88 -8.35 -5.05
N ALA A 114 14.62 -7.28 -5.31
CA ALA A 114 14.79 -6.21 -4.34
C ALA A 114 13.45 -5.52 -3.98
N ILE A 115 12.57 -5.28 -4.98
CA ILE A 115 11.23 -4.74 -4.76
C ILE A 115 10.42 -5.68 -3.86
N ILE A 116 10.42 -6.98 -4.15
CA ILE A 116 9.65 -7.96 -3.38
C ILE A 116 10.12 -7.97 -1.92
N ILE A 117 11.42 -8.06 -1.68
CA ILE A 117 11.99 -8.06 -0.32
C ILE A 117 11.70 -6.75 0.41
N MET A 118 11.85 -5.61 -0.27
CA MET A 118 11.55 -4.29 0.29
C MET A 118 10.10 -4.20 0.75
N VAL A 119 9.16 -4.59 -0.10
CA VAL A 119 7.73 -4.56 0.21
C VAL A 119 7.40 -5.52 1.36
N GLU A 120 7.86 -6.76 1.30
CA GLU A 120 7.61 -7.77 2.35
C GLU A 120 8.12 -7.32 3.72
N SER A 121 9.33 -6.78 3.79
CA SER A 121 9.91 -6.31 5.05
C SER A 121 9.14 -5.15 5.68
N ASN A 122 8.42 -4.35 4.89
CA ASN A 122 7.66 -3.20 5.35
C ASN A 122 6.18 -3.51 5.61
N LEU A 123 5.59 -4.49 4.88
CA LEU A 123 4.19 -4.89 5.12
C LEU A 123 3.96 -5.56 6.48
N GLN A 124 5.02 -5.94 7.19
CA GLN A 124 4.96 -6.48 8.55
C GLN A 124 4.88 -5.40 9.64
N ARG A 125 4.93 -4.11 9.28
CA ARG A 125 4.79 -3.01 10.24
C ARG A 125 3.38 -2.98 10.83
N SER A 126 3.28 -2.61 12.11
CA SER A 126 1.99 -2.49 12.81
C SER A 126 1.09 -1.39 12.27
N VAL A 127 1.68 -0.32 11.75
CA VAL A 127 0.95 0.82 11.17
C VAL A 127 1.53 1.11 9.78
N ILE A 128 0.68 1.03 8.77
CA ILE A 128 0.99 1.34 7.37
C ILE A 128 -0.13 2.22 6.84
N LEU A 129 0.23 3.33 6.19
CA LEU A 129 -0.76 4.22 5.60
C LEU A 129 -1.46 3.57 4.40
N PRO A 130 -2.72 3.92 4.11
CA PRO A 130 -3.42 3.42 2.93
C PRO A 130 -2.68 3.67 1.61
N SER A 131 -2.06 4.84 1.46
CA SER A 131 -1.23 5.18 0.29
C SER A 131 0.00 4.27 0.19
N GLU A 132 0.73 4.08 1.29
CA GLU A 132 1.90 3.20 1.32
C GLU A 132 1.54 1.77 0.91
N LYS A 133 0.43 1.25 1.44
CA LYS A 133 -0.09 -0.08 1.13
C LYS A 133 -0.49 -0.20 -0.35
N ALA A 134 -1.09 0.85 -0.91
CA ALA A 134 -1.51 0.92 -2.30
C ALA A 134 -0.31 0.81 -3.26
N PHE A 135 0.69 1.66 -3.09
CA PHE A 135 1.90 1.65 -3.92
C PHE A 135 2.74 0.39 -3.71
N ALA A 136 2.84 -0.11 -2.46
CA ALA A 136 3.55 -1.35 -2.16
C ALA A 136 2.96 -2.56 -2.89
N TYR A 137 1.63 -2.71 -2.87
CA TYR A 137 0.95 -3.78 -3.61
C TYR A 137 1.12 -3.64 -5.12
N LYS A 138 1.00 -2.42 -5.67
CA LYS A 138 1.22 -2.17 -7.09
C LYS A 138 2.63 -2.58 -7.51
N MET A 139 3.66 -2.10 -6.80
CA MET A 139 5.06 -2.40 -7.08
C MET A 139 5.35 -3.91 -6.99
N ARG A 140 4.85 -4.59 -5.96
CA ARG A 140 5.06 -6.02 -5.77
C ARG A 140 4.43 -6.84 -6.89
N LEU A 141 3.17 -6.56 -7.25
CA LEU A 141 2.51 -7.25 -8.36
C LEU A 141 3.20 -7.04 -9.70
N GLU A 142 3.67 -5.82 -9.97
CA GLU A 142 4.42 -5.52 -11.18
C GLU A 142 5.77 -6.26 -11.22
N ALA A 143 6.49 -6.33 -10.10
CA ALA A 143 7.75 -7.06 -10.01
C ALA A 143 7.54 -8.57 -10.22
N MET A 144 6.56 -9.17 -9.56
CA MET A 144 6.23 -10.59 -9.73
C MET A 144 5.79 -10.93 -11.16
N ASN A 145 5.00 -10.06 -11.79
CA ASN A 145 4.59 -10.23 -13.20
C ASN A 145 5.80 -10.19 -14.15
N ARG A 146 6.78 -9.29 -13.91
CA ARG A 146 8.01 -9.23 -14.72
C ARG A 146 8.90 -10.47 -14.53
N GLN A 147 8.99 -11.00 -13.32
CA GLN A 147 9.72 -12.25 -13.06
C GLN A 147 9.05 -13.45 -13.73
N GLY A 148 7.71 -13.56 -13.63
CA GLY A 148 6.95 -14.62 -14.31
C GLY A 148 7.10 -14.60 -15.82
N GLN A 149 7.18 -13.43 -16.45
CA GLN A 149 7.43 -13.31 -17.89
C GLN A 149 8.84 -13.76 -18.31
N ARG A 150 9.84 -13.63 -17.44
CA ARG A 150 11.22 -14.08 -17.73
C ARG A 150 11.38 -15.58 -17.59
N SER A 151 10.61 -16.22 -16.71
CA SER A 151 10.67 -17.67 -16.50
C SER A 151 9.84 -18.47 -17.51
N ASP A 152 8.84 -17.85 -18.16
CA ASP A 152 7.87 -18.50 -19.03
C ASP A 152 8.05 -18.07 -20.49
N LEU A 153 9.12 -18.51 -21.14
CA LEU A 153 9.24 -18.44 -22.62
C LEU A 153 8.32 -19.44 -23.33
N THR A 154 7.51 -20.22 -22.61
CA THR A 154 6.69 -21.32 -23.16
C THR A 154 5.21 -21.35 -22.77
N SER A 155 4.67 -20.42 -21.96
CA SER A 155 3.27 -20.44 -21.47
C SER A 155 2.52 -19.14 -21.65
N CYS A 156 1.21 -19.24 -21.95
CA CYS A 156 0.30 -18.14 -22.26
C CYS A 156 0.20 -17.04 -21.18
N PRO A 157 0.19 -15.73 -21.56
CA PRO A 157 0.25 -14.58 -20.63
C PRO A 157 -0.98 -14.35 -19.75
N MET A 158 -2.10 -15.05 -19.96
CA MET A 158 -3.38 -14.75 -19.31
C MET A 158 -3.57 -15.41 -17.95
N GLY A 159 -2.76 -16.41 -17.58
CA GLY A 159 -2.85 -17.12 -16.30
C GLY A 159 -2.09 -16.46 -15.13
N ASN A 160 -1.01 -15.73 -15.42
CA ASN A 160 -0.07 -15.27 -14.39
C ASN A 160 -0.56 -14.11 -13.51
N LYS A 161 -1.46 -13.25 -14.00
CA LYS A 161 -1.94 -12.11 -13.20
C LYS A 161 -2.79 -12.51 -12.00
N LEU A 162 -3.55 -13.59 -12.12
CA LEU A 162 -4.40 -14.08 -11.04
C LEU A 162 -3.58 -14.84 -9.98
N THR A 163 -2.54 -15.57 -10.38
CA THR A 163 -1.66 -16.30 -9.47
C THR A 163 -0.83 -15.35 -8.60
N SER A 164 -0.25 -14.30 -9.16
CA SER A 164 0.55 -13.31 -8.41
C SER A 164 -0.25 -12.58 -7.34
N ALA A 165 -1.49 -12.16 -7.64
CA ALA A 165 -2.36 -11.51 -6.66
C ALA A 165 -2.78 -12.47 -5.53
N SER A 166 -2.99 -13.76 -5.83
CA SER A 166 -3.35 -14.75 -4.82
C SER A 166 -2.17 -15.12 -3.91
N GLU A 167 -0.94 -15.10 -4.43
CA GLU A 167 0.27 -15.25 -3.63
C GLU A 167 0.46 -14.09 -2.66
N VAL A 168 0.37 -12.83 -3.16
CA VAL A 168 0.42 -11.65 -2.29
C VAL A 168 -0.66 -11.70 -1.22
N ALA A 169 -1.88 -12.11 -1.58
CA ALA A 169 -3.01 -12.23 -0.65
C ALA A 169 -2.73 -13.20 0.50
N LYS A 170 -2.13 -14.34 0.21
CA LYS A 170 -1.76 -15.35 1.22
C LYS A 170 -0.69 -14.83 2.18
N ASP A 171 0.32 -14.14 1.66
CA ASP A 171 1.46 -13.66 2.45
C ASP A 171 1.07 -12.55 3.43
N VAL A 172 0.12 -11.69 3.02
CA VAL A 172 -0.25 -10.48 3.79
C VAL A 172 -1.53 -10.69 4.61
N GLY A 173 -2.32 -11.72 4.31
CA GLY A 173 -3.60 -11.99 4.95
C GLY A 173 -4.75 -11.10 4.47
N ASP A 174 -4.55 -10.30 3.42
CA ASP A 174 -5.62 -9.56 2.74
C ASP A 174 -6.25 -10.43 1.64
N SER A 175 -7.51 -10.17 1.29
CA SER A 175 -8.12 -10.83 0.12
C SER A 175 -7.60 -10.19 -1.19
N GLU A 176 -7.55 -10.95 -2.28
CA GLU A 176 -7.20 -10.43 -3.62
C GLU A 176 -8.02 -9.18 -3.98
N ARG A 177 -9.33 -9.22 -3.68
CA ARG A 177 -10.23 -8.10 -3.91
C ARG A 177 -9.83 -6.86 -3.12
N GLN A 178 -9.32 -7.05 -1.91
CA GLN A 178 -8.83 -5.95 -1.07
C GLN A 178 -7.53 -5.36 -1.62
N ILE A 179 -6.61 -6.20 -2.10
CA ILE A 179 -5.37 -5.77 -2.76
C ILE A 179 -5.69 -4.87 -3.97
N PHE A 180 -6.58 -5.29 -4.86
CA PHE A 180 -6.97 -4.48 -6.01
C PHE A 180 -7.66 -3.17 -5.61
N ARG A 181 -8.41 -3.14 -4.50
CA ARG A 181 -8.97 -1.89 -3.98
C ARG A 181 -7.89 -0.94 -3.46
N PHE A 182 -6.86 -1.46 -2.79
CA PHE A 182 -5.72 -0.62 -2.41
C PHE A 182 -5.00 -0.08 -3.64
N ILE A 183 -4.71 -0.93 -4.62
CA ILE A 183 -4.05 -0.50 -5.86
C ILE A 183 -4.85 0.60 -6.56
N ARG A 184 -6.18 0.55 -6.54
CA ARG A 184 -7.00 1.63 -7.10
C ARG A 184 -6.74 2.99 -6.48
N LEU A 185 -6.32 3.07 -5.21
CA LEU A 185 -5.98 4.35 -4.58
C LEU A 185 -4.80 5.06 -5.25
N THR A 186 -3.95 4.34 -6.00
CA THR A 186 -2.83 4.96 -6.72
C THR A 186 -3.28 5.83 -7.89
N GLU A 187 -4.56 5.78 -8.27
CA GLU A 187 -5.17 6.61 -9.31
C GLU A 187 -5.80 7.90 -8.74
N LEU A 188 -5.70 8.12 -7.44
CA LEU A 188 -6.15 9.35 -6.80
C LEU A 188 -5.11 10.45 -6.97
N VAL A 189 -5.58 11.70 -7.10
CA VAL A 189 -4.69 12.87 -7.01
C VAL A 189 -4.05 12.94 -5.62
N PRO A 190 -2.82 13.46 -5.51
CA PRO A 190 -2.05 13.43 -4.25
C PRO A 190 -2.80 14.00 -3.06
N GLU A 191 -3.57 15.07 -3.25
CA GLU A 191 -4.32 15.75 -2.21
C GLU A 191 -5.43 14.87 -1.62
N ILE A 192 -6.21 14.19 -2.49
CA ILE A 192 -7.25 13.24 -2.04
C ILE A 192 -6.59 12.04 -1.34
N LEU A 193 -5.50 11.53 -1.87
CA LEU A 193 -4.77 10.42 -1.27
C LEU A 193 -4.23 10.79 0.12
N GLN A 194 -3.74 12.01 0.30
CA GLN A 194 -3.34 12.52 1.61
C GLN A 194 -4.52 12.58 2.57
N MET A 195 -5.70 13.06 2.14
CA MET A 195 -6.92 13.07 2.96
C MET A 195 -7.35 11.67 3.40
N VAL A 196 -7.06 10.63 2.59
CA VAL A 196 -7.30 9.22 2.97
C VAL A 196 -6.32 8.77 4.05
N ASP A 197 -5.04 9.12 3.93
CA ASP A 197 -4.02 8.83 4.94
C ASP A 197 -4.33 9.50 6.28
N GLU A 198 -4.84 10.73 6.25
CA GLU A 198 -5.26 11.52 7.41
C GLU A 198 -6.64 11.09 7.96
N LYS A 199 -7.29 10.08 7.35
CA LYS A 199 -8.61 9.56 7.73
C LYS A 199 -9.76 10.58 7.58
N GLN A 200 -9.57 11.65 6.82
CA GLN A 200 -10.63 12.60 6.46
C GLN A 200 -11.61 11.98 5.46
N ILE A 201 -11.10 11.20 4.51
CA ILE A 201 -11.91 10.40 3.59
C ILE A 201 -11.75 8.92 3.96
N ALA A 202 -12.88 8.22 4.13
CA ALA A 202 -12.86 6.80 4.42
C ALA A 202 -12.39 5.98 3.19
N PHE A 203 -11.78 4.81 3.42
CA PHE A 203 -11.23 3.95 2.39
C PHE A 203 -12.22 3.61 1.25
N ARG A 204 -13.47 3.26 1.58
CA ARG A 204 -14.45 2.85 0.56
C ARG A 204 -14.88 3.99 -0.37
N PRO A 205 -15.27 5.18 0.12
CA PRO A 205 -15.46 6.35 -0.74
C PRO A 205 -14.26 6.66 -1.63
N ALA A 206 -13.04 6.62 -1.07
CA ALA A 206 -11.81 6.87 -1.82
C ALA A 206 -11.63 5.91 -3.01
N VAL A 207 -11.91 4.61 -2.82
CA VAL A 207 -11.88 3.63 -3.92
C VAL A 207 -12.89 3.97 -5.02
N GLU A 208 -14.10 4.47 -4.68
CA GLU A 208 -15.07 4.88 -5.69
C GLU A 208 -14.66 6.17 -6.41
N ILE A 209 -14.06 7.12 -5.69
CA ILE A 209 -13.53 8.39 -6.25
C ILE A 209 -12.39 8.10 -7.22
N SER A 210 -11.55 7.09 -6.98
CA SER A 210 -10.43 6.73 -7.86
C SER A 210 -10.84 6.31 -9.29
N TYR A 211 -12.13 6.15 -9.56
CA TYR A 211 -12.66 5.91 -10.91
C TYR A 211 -12.99 7.20 -11.67
N LEU A 212 -12.91 8.36 -11.02
CA LEU A 212 -13.10 9.66 -11.67
C LEU A 212 -11.83 10.05 -12.42
N ALA A 213 -11.99 10.82 -13.49
CA ALA A 213 -10.87 11.43 -14.17
C ALA A 213 -10.16 12.46 -13.26
N GLU A 214 -8.87 12.71 -13.52
CA GLU A 214 -8.06 13.61 -12.70
C GLU A 214 -8.70 15.00 -12.55
N GLU A 215 -9.20 15.60 -13.65
CA GLU A 215 -9.91 16.89 -13.64
C GLU A 215 -11.13 16.87 -12.72
N GLN A 216 -11.91 15.80 -12.77
CA GLN A 216 -13.10 15.63 -11.91
C GLN A 216 -12.75 15.45 -10.43
N GLN A 217 -11.58 14.85 -10.14
CA GLN A 217 -11.08 14.74 -8.77
C GLN A 217 -10.70 16.12 -8.22
N TYR A 218 -10.09 17.00 -9.03
CA TYR A 218 -9.82 18.39 -8.63
C TYR A 218 -11.09 19.20 -8.43
N THR A 219 -12.08 19.08 -9.34
CA THR A 219 -13.41 19.69 -9.13
C THR A 219 -14.06 19.21 -7.83
N LEU A 220 -13.92 17.91 -7.51
CA LEU A 220 -14.42 17.36 -6.24
C LEU A 220 -13.69 17.96 -5.04
N LEU A 221 -12.38 18.19 -5.10
CA LEU A 221 -11.61 18.87 -4.04
C LEU A 221 -12.13 20.29 -3.79
N GLU A 222 -12.41 21.05 -4.84
CA GLU A 222 -13.00 22.38 -4.74
C GLU A 222 -14.39 22.32 -4.09
N ALA A 223 -15.23 21.37 -4.52
CA ALA A 223 -16.56 21.16 -3.94
C ALA A 223 -16.49 20.74 -2.46
N MET A 224 -15.52 19.92 -2.06
CA MET A 224 -15.28 19.55 -0.65
C MET A 224 -14.88 20.77 0.18
N SER A 225 -13.99 21.61 -0.34
CA SER A 225 -13.55 22.83 0.32
C SER A 225 -14.71 23.84 0.47
N TYR A 226 -15.54 24.00 -0.56
CA TYR A 226 -16.69 24.90 -0.53
C TYR A 226 -17.76 24.47 0.48
N ASN A 227 -18.03 23.17 0.57
CA ASN A 227 -19.08 22.62 1.44
C ASN A 227 -18.56 22.25 2.84
N ASP A 228 -17.26 22.42 3.12
CA ASP A 228 -16.61 21.94 4.35
C ASP A 228 -16.99 20.49 4.69
N ALA A 229 -17.03 19.64 3.67
CA ALA A 229 -17.52 18.27 3.80
C ALA A 229 -16.84 17.31 2.83
N THR A 230 -16.54 16.10 3.31
CA THR A 230 -16.03 15.01 2.48
C THR A 230 -17.16 14.13 1.97
N PRO A 231 -17.05 13.51 0.78
CA PRO A 231 -18.11 12.70 0.19
C PRO A 231 -18.41 11.44 0.99
N SER A 232 -19.67 11.13 1.17
CA SER A 232 -20.12 9.84 1.69
C SER A 232 -19.95 8.74 0.63
N LEU A 233 -20.02 7.46 1.05
CA LEU A 233 -19.95 6.33 0.12
C LEU A 233 -21.06 6.39 -0.95
N ALA A 234 -22.28 6.81 -0.56
CA ALA A 234 -23.39 6.93 -1.49
C ALA A 234 -23.14 8.01 -2.55
N GLN A 235 -22.62 9.17 -2.15
CA GLN A 235 -22.24 10.26 -3.04
C GLN A 235 -21.10 9.82 -4.00
N ALA A 236 -20.07 9.16 -3.48
CA ALA A 236 -18.96 8.65 -4.30
C ALA A 236 -19.42 7.61 -5.34
N ILE A 237 -20.28 6.66 -4.96
CA ILE A 237 -20.89 5.70 -5.89
C ILE A 237 -21.73 6.42 -6.96
N LYS A 238 -22.50 7.44 -6.55
CA LYS A 238 -23.32 8.23 -7.47
C LYS A 238 -22.44 8.97 -8.49
N MET A 239 -21.40 9.64 -8.06
CA MET A 239 -20.44 10.32 -8.94
C MET A 239 -19.79 9.34 -9.93
N LYS A 240 -19.30 8.18 -9.45
CA LYS A 240 -18.76 7.14 -10.31
C LYS A 240 -19.74 6.69 -11.38
N LYS A 241 -21.01 6.48 -11.04
CA LYS A 241 -22.05 6.10 -12.00
C LYS A 241 -22.27 7.19 -13.05
N PHE A 242 -22.39 8.45 -12.64
CA PHE A 242 -22.51 9.58 -13.58
C PHE A 242 -21.28 9.70 -14.48
N ASN A 243 -20.08 9.43 -13.95
CA ASN A 243 -18.86 9.41 -14.75
C ASN A 243 -18.87 8.27 -15.80
N GLN A 244 -19.29 7.08 -15.42
CA GLN A 244 -19.43 5.95 -16.34
C GLN A 244 -20.46 6.22 -17.46
N ASP A 245 -21.52 6.96 -17.14
CA ASP A 245 -22.55 7.37 -18.10
C ASP A 245 -22.13 8.59 -18.94
N GLY A 246 -20.92 9.14 -18.73
CA GLY A 246 -20.42 10.33 -19.42
C GLY A 246 -21.19 11.62 -19.09
N LYS A 247 -21.86 11.67 -17.93
CA LYS A 247 -22.73 12.76 -17.48
C LYS A 247 -22.23 13.50 -16.23
N LEU A 248 -21.02 13.22 -15.77
CA LEU A 248 -20.47 13.89 -14.60
C LEU A 248 -19.87 15.24 -15.01
N THR A 249 -20.63 16.31 -14.83
CA THR A 249 -20.18 17.71 -15.00
C THR A 249 -19.86 18.31 -13.62
N ASP A 250 -19.23 19.48 -13.62
CA ASP A 250 -18.86 20.18 -12.37
C ASP A 250 -20.12 20.55 -11.57
N GLU A 251 -21.20 20.96 -12.24
CA GLU A 251 -22.46 21.28 -11.59
C GLU A 251 -23.08 20.02 -10.94
N VAL A 252 -22.91 18.84 -11.57
CA VAL A 252 -23.41 17.58 -11.02
C VAL A 252 -22.60 17.18 -9.79
N ILE A 253 -21.28 17.37 -9.79
CA ILE A 253 -20.42 17.11 -8.61
C ILE A 253 -20.88 18.02 -7.46
N GLN A 254 -21.03 19.32 -7.73
CA GLN A 254 -21.47 20.28 -6.72
C GLN A 254 -22.86 19.92 -6.15
N SER A 255 -23.83 19.62 -7.02
CA SER A 255 -25.16 19.20 -6.61
C SER A 255 -25.18 17.94 -5.75
N ILE A 256 -24.33 16.94 -6.09
CA ILE A 256 -24.19 15.72 -5.28
C ILE A 256 -23.58 16.01 -3.91
N MET A 257 -22.61 16.94 -3.83
CA MET A 257 -21.98 17.31 -2.56
C MET A 257 -22.93 18.11 -1.65
N GLU A 258 -23.85 18.90 -2.21
CA GLU A 258 -24.87 19.65 -1.48
C GLU A 258 -26.02 18.76 -0.96
N GLU A 259 -26.17 17.52 -1.47
CA GLU A 259 -27.20 16.60 -0.99
C GLU A 259 -26.99 16.28 0.51
N GLU A 260 -28.07 16.40 1.30
CA GLU A 260 -28.05 16.00 2.71
C GLU A 260 -27.64 14.53 2.86
N LYS A 261 -26.63 14.28 3.69
CA LYS A 261 -26.19 12.92 3.98
C LYS A 261 -27.30 12.16 4.71
N PRO A 262 -27.62 10.92 4.33
CA PRO A 262 -28.70 10.14 4.98
C PRO A 262 -28.55 10.00 6.50
N ASN A 263 -27.32 10.09 7.01
CA ASN A 263 -27.02 10.00 8.45
C ASN A 263 -27.23 11.32 9.21
N GLN A 264 -27.40 12.45 8.50
CA GLN A 264 -27.67 13.77 9.09
C GLN A 264 -29.17 14.05 9.21
N LYS A 265 -30.02 13.24 8.59
CA LYS A 265 -31.47 13.31 8.87
C LYS A 265 -31.69 12.90 10.30
N GLU A 266 -32.11 13.84 11.15
CA GLU A 266 -32.62 13.56 12.47
C GLU A 266 -33.72 12.50 12.34
N LYS A 267 -33.41 11.28 12.80
CA LYS A 267 -34.47 10.27 12.94
C LYS A 267 -35.25 10.67 14.18
N PRO A 268 -36.51 11.12 14.04
CA PRO A 268 -37.31 11.42 15.18
C PRO A 268 -37.44 10.16 16.05
N ALA A 269 -36.71 10.14 17.16
CA ALA A 269 -36.80 9.06 18.11
C ALA A 269 -37.98 9.32 19.01
N PHE A 270 -39.07 8.63 18.78
CA PHE A 270 -40.21 8.64 19.69
C PHE A 270 -39.79 7.89 20.98
N ARG A 271 -39.41 8.64 22.01
CA ARG A 271 -39.04 8.10 23.33
C ARG A 271 -40.23 7.82 24.24
N ASP A 272 -41.45 8.27 23.83
CA ASP A 272 -42.66 8.06 24.62
C ASP A 272 -43.27 6.69 24.29
N GLU A 273 -43.27 5.81 25.26
CA GLU A 273 -43.85 4.46 25.14
C GLU A 273 -45.36 4.48 24.80
N ARG A 274 -46.05 5.56 25.07
CA ARG A 274 -47.49 5.75 24.73
C ARG A 274 -47.67 5.87 23.24
N ILE A 275 -46.78 6.63 22.56
CA ILE A 275 -46.79 6.82 21.12
C ILE A 275 -46.37 5.54 20.40
N THR A 276 -45.34 4.86 20.89
CA THR A 276 -44.82 3.62 20.30
C THR A 276 -45.87 2.48 20.35
N LYS A 277 -46.75 2.46 21.36
CA LYS A 277 -47.83 1.47 21.46
C LYS A 277 -48.99 1.71 20.49
N LEU A 278 -49.15 2.94 19.97
CA LEU A 278 -50.17 3.31 19.00
C LEU A 278 -49.79 3.01 17.55
N ILE A 279 -48.51 2.75 17.29
CA ILE A 279 -48.03 2.45 15.95
C ILE A 279 -48.30 0.96 15.62
N PRO A 280 -49.05 0.66 14.54
CA PRO A 280 -49.34 -0.71 14.15
C PRO A 280 -48.05 -1.47 13.85
N LYS A 281 -47.98 -2.75 14.26
CA LYS A 281 -46.81 -3.63 14.04
C LYS A 281 -46.48 -3.89 12.55
N THR A 282 -47.38 -3.45 11.65
CA THR A 282 -47.20 -3.54 10.21
C THR A 282 -46.33 -2.41 9.63
N VAL A 283 -46.02 -1.36 10.40
CA VAL A 283 -45.14 -0.28 9.98
C VAL A 283 -43.70 -0.71 10.12
N PRO A 284 -42.89 -0.69 9.05
CA PRO A 284 -41.48 -1.06 9.14
C PRO A 284 -40.69 -0.17 10.12
N LYS A 285 -39.78 -0.75 10.89
CA LYS A 285 -38.91 0.01 11.79
C LYS A 285 -38.13 1.06 11.00
N GLY A 286 -38.30 2.33 11.34
CA GLY A 286 -37.69 3.50 10.69
C GLY A 286 -38.64 4.35 9.82
N GLN A 287 -39.88 3.92 9.63
CA GLN A 287 -40.96 4.69 8.95
C GLN A 287 -42.07 5.13 9.92
N GLU A 288 -41.87 4.98 11.22
CA GLU A 288 -42.82 5.33 12.26
C GLU A 288 -43.15 6.84 12.26
N ALA A 289 -42.19 7.68 11.88
CA ALA A 289 -42.38 9.14 11.79
C ALA A 289 -43.31 9.55 10.66
N ASP A 290 -43.22 8.90 9.52
CA ASP A 290 -44.07 9.17 8.34
C ASP A 290 -45.51 8.77 8.63
N PHE A 291 -45.71 7.71 9.42
CA PHE A 291 -47.06 7.24 9.80
C PHE A 291 -47.73 8.20 10.80
N VAL A 292 -46.99 8.77 11.75
CA VAL A 292 -47.53 9.72 12.74
C VAL A 292 -47.77 11.10 12.13
N GLY A 293 -46.96 11.50 11.14
CA GLY A 293 -47.11 12.80 10.46
C GLY A 293 -48.34 12.90 9.55
N VAL A 294 -48.88 11.78 9.07
CA VAL A 294 -50.08 11.74 8.19
C VAL A 294 -51.41 11.68 8.99
N GLY A 295 -51.35 11.41 10.29
CA GLY A 295 -52.53 11.23 11.14
C GLY A 295 -52.94 12.43 12.00
N VAL A 296 -52.32 13.62 11.83
CA VAL A 296 -52.58 14.84 12.62
C VAL A 296 -52.90 16.01 11.68
N LEU A 297 -53.82 15.79 10.74
CA LEU A 297 -54.52 16.86 10.03
C LEU A 297 -56.03 16.59 10.06
#